data_3ba13e8b4f7d0971ac9bf7950c6e85e8
#
_entry.id   3ba13e8b4f7d0971ac9bf7950c6e85e8
#
_cell.length_a   1.000
_cell.length_b   1.000
_cell.length_c   1.000
_cell.angle_alpha   90.00
_cell.angle_beta   90.00
_cell.angle_gamma   90.00
#
_symmetry.space_group_name_H-M   'P 1'
#
loop_
_entity.id
_entity.type
_entity.pdbx_description
1 polymer ?
#
loop_
_entity_poly.entity_id
_entity_poly.type
_entity_poly.pdbx_seq_one_letter_code
_entity_poly.pdbx_strand_id
1 'polypeptide(L)'
;PESIRYLADRAGIELHDAGAYRERGTKRARIYDLCAETAQFYHTMLMRGKDSRPREYFASRGMGGDVCRRYCLGFAPGRNALVSHLSQAGFTPQEMIDANVAVSRGRGQLADRFYDRVMFPIFDEQGHNIAFGGRIMGDGQPKYLNTAETSVFHKKRNLYGFNWAKEFIVAQDT
;
A
#
# COMPACT_ATOMS: atom_id res chain seq x y z
N PRO A 1 31.90 -17.26 -7.68
CA PRO A 1 32.01 -17.22 -8.82
C PRO A 1 31.96 -18.41 -9.73
N GLU A 2 32.96 -18.70 -10.53
CA GLU A 2 32.90 -19.74 -11.57
C GLU A 2 32.64 -21.16 -11.03
N SER A 3 33.22 -21.49 -9.88
CA SER A 3 33.05 -22.79 -9.23
C SER A 3 31.57 -23.11 -8.87
N ILE A 4 30.79 -22.10 -8.50
CA ILE A 4 29.37 -22.26 -8.17
C ILE A 4 28.56 -22.49 -9.46
N ARG A 5 28.88 -21.79 -10.53
CA ARG A 5 28.25 -22.02 -11.85
C ARG A 5 28.54 -23.43 -12.38
N TYR A 6 29.79 -23.86 -12.28
CA TYR A 6 30.17 -25.22 -12.71
C TYR A 6 29.45 -26.31 -11.93
N LEU A 7 29.31 -26.16 -10.62
CA LEU A 7 28.59 -27.12 -9.77
C LEU A 7 27.08 -27.13 -10.02
N ALA A 8 26.49 -25.95 -10.27
CA ALA A 8 25.07 -25.83 -10.59
C ALA A 8 24.73 -26.46 -11.96
N ASP A 9 25.54 -26.18 -12.98
CA ASP A 9 25.38 -26.80 -14.32
C ASP A 9 25.45 -28.33 -14.24
N ARG A 10 26.39 -28.85 -13.43
CA ARG A 10 26.55 -30.29 -13.25
C ARG A 10 25.41 -30.92 -12.43
N ALA A 11 24.77 -30.16 -11.56
CA ALA A 11 23.62 -30.59 -10.75
C ALA A 11 22.26 -30.33 -11.43
N GLY A 12 22.23 -29.76 -12.64
CA GLY A 12 21.00 -29.37 -13.33
C GLY A 12 20.21 -28.28 -12.58
N ILE A 13 20.89 -27.48 -11.78
CA ILE A 13 20.28 -26.40 -11.00
C ILE A 13 20.46 -25.08 -11.75
N GLU A 14 19.38 -24.47 -12.20
CA GLU A 14 19.42 -23.09 -12.74
C GLU A 14 19.81 -22.11 -11.64
N LEU A 15 21.02 -21.54 -11.71
CA LEU A 15 21.45 -20.44 -10.87
C LEU A 15 20.65 -19.19 -11.30
N HIS A 16 19.70 -18.81 -10.49
CA HIS A 16 19.06 -17.51 -10.62
C HIS A 16 20.11 -16.41 -10.46
N ASP A 17 20.13 -15.48 -11.40
CA ASP A 17 21.10 -14.37 -11.40
C ASP A 17 21.01 -13.58 -10.08
N ALA A 18 22.07 -13.62 -9.31
CA ALA A 18 22.16 -12.90 -8.01
C ALA A 18 21.94 -11.39 -8.17
N GLY A 19 22.26 -10.83 -9.38
CA GLY A 19 21.98 -9.45 -9.72
C GLY A 19 20.47 -9.18 -9.84
N ALA A 20 19.76 -10.03 -10.57
CA ALA A 20 18.30 -9.93 -10.72
C ALA A 20 17.56 -10.16 -9.41
N TYR A 21 18.09 -11.00 -8.50
CA TYR A 21 17.53 -11.19 -7.16
C TYR A 21 17.70 -9.93 -6.29
N ARG A 22 18.89 -9.32 -6.29
CA ARG A 22 19.17 -8.06 -5.58
C ARG A 22 18.31 -6.93 -6.12
N GLU A 23 18.19 -6.79 -7.43
CA GLU A 23 17.36 -5.76 -8.05
C GLU A 23 15.89 -5.90 -7.67
N ARG A 24 15.35 -7.12 -7.71
CA ARG A 24 13.98 -7.42 -7.24
C ARG A 24 13.80 -7.10 -5.75
N GLY A 25 14.77 -7.40 -4.91
CA GLY A 25 14.78 -7.05 -3.49
C GLY A 25 14.72 -5.54 -3.27
N THR A 26 15.55 -4.79 -4.01
CA THR A 26 15.56 -3.33 -3.93
C THR A 26 14.25 -2.72 -4.41
N LYS A 27 13.69 -3.18 -5.54
CA LYS A 27 12.39 -2.72 -6.05
C LYS A 27 11.26 -2.99 -5.04
N ARG A 28 11.27 -4.17 -4.43
CA ARG A 28 10.27 -4.53 -3.42
C ARG A 28 10.35 -3.66 -2.18
N ALA A 29 11.55 -3.38 -1.69
CA ALA A 29 11.78 -2.45 -0.58
C ALA A 29 11.24 -1.05 -0.89
N ARG A 30 11.51 -0.54 -2.08
CA ARG A 30 10.98 0.76 -2.54
C ARG A 30 9.45 0.80 -2.57
N ILE A 31 8.77 -0.31 -2.92
CA ILE A 31 7.29 -0.37 -2.87
C ILE A 31 6.78 -0.34 -1.43
N TYR A 32 7.46 -1.00 -0.48
CA TYR A 32 7.11 -0.88 0.94
C TYR A 32 7.23 0.56 1.44
N ASP A 33 8.34 1.25 1.13
CA ASP A 33 8.57 2.65 1.50
C ASP A 33 7.48 3.55 0.92
N LEU A 34 7.13 3.36 -0.36
CA LEU A 34 6.08 4.11 -1.04
C LEU A 34 4.71 3.87 -0.40
N CYS A 35 4.38 2.63 -0.08
CA CYS A 35 3.11 2.31 0.59
C CYS A 35 3.05 2.95 1.99
N ALA A 36 4.14 2.92 2.76
CA ALA A 36 4.22 3.56 4.06
C ALA A 36 4.02 5.08 3.97
N GLU A 37 4.70 5.73 3.02
CA GLU A 37 4.56 7.17 2.76
C GLU A 37 3.12 7.53 2.33
N THR A 38 2.52 6.70 1.47
CA THR A 38 1.12 6.86 1.05
C THR A 38 0.15 6.74 2.23
N ALA A 39 0.35 5.77 3.13
CA ALA A 39 -0.47 5.60 4.32
C ALA A 39 -0.37 6.83 5.23
N GLN A 40 0.83 7.34 5.45
CA GLN A 40 1.09 8.53 6.25
C GLN A 40 0.46 9.79 5.61
N PHE A 41 0.55 9.93 4.29
CA PHE A 41 -0.10 11.02 3.56
C PHE A 41 -1.62 10.98 3.76
N TYR A 42 -2.26 9.84 3.50
CA TYR A 42 -3.72 9.71 3.66
C TYR A 42 -4.16 9.92 5.11
N HIS A 43 -3.38 9.42 6.07
CA HIS A 43 -3.65 9.65 7.50
C HIS A 43 -3.57 11.14 7.86
N THR A 44 -2.57 11.84 7.35
CA THR A 44 -2.41 13.28 7.54
C THR A 44 -3.59 14.04 6.91
N MET A 45 -4.06 13.66 5.73
CA MET A 45 -5.23 14.25 5.08
C MET A 45 -6.51 14.03 5.89
N LEU A 46 -6.68 12.87 6.51
CA LEU A 46 -7.80 12.61 7.42
C LEU A 46 -7.72 13.49 8.68
N MET A 47 -6.58 13.47 9.36
CA MET A 47 -6.46 14.05 10.70
C MET A 47 -6.32 15.57 10.69
N ARG A 48 -5.66 16.13 9.68
CA ARG A 48 -5.30 17.56 9.58
C ARG A 48 -5.86 18.26 8.34
N GLY A 49 -6.47 17.52 7.42
CA GLY A 49 -7.05 18.09 6.20
C GLY A 49 -8.20 19.05 6.50
N LYS A 50 -8.41 20.02 5.61
CA LYS A 50 -9.49 21.03 5.74
C LYS A 50 -10.90 20.41 5.59
N ASP A 51 -11.01 19.28 4.88
CA ASP A 51 -12.27 18.55 4.69
C ASP A 51 -12.65 17.81 5.98
N SER A 52 -13.79 18.13 6.57
CA SER A 52 -14.29 17.48 7.78
C SER A 52 -15.08 16.20 7.49
N ARG A 53 -15.64 16.06 6.27
CA ARG A 53 -16.52 14.95 5.90
C ARG A 53 -15.95 13.55 6.21
N PRO A 54 -14.65 13.25 5.92
CA PRO A 54 -14.12 11.93 6.25
C PRO A 54 -14.01 11.67 7.75
N ARG A 55 -13.75 12.69 8.58
CA ARG A 55 -13.76 12.55 10.04
C ARG A 55 -15.16 12.30 10.58
N GLU A 56 -16.14 13.05 10.09
CA GLU A 56 -17.57 12.88 10.43
C GLU A 56 -18.07 11.49 10.01
N TYR A 57 -17.65 11.02 8.84
CA TYR A 57 -17.95 9.68 8.37
C TYR A 57 -17.45 8.60 9.34
N PHE A 58 -16.19 8.67 9.76
CA PHE A 58 -15.64 7.71 10.71
C PHE A 58 -16.32 7.83 12.08
N ALA A 59 -16.54 9.05 12.58
CA ALA A 59 -17.22 9.29 13.85
C ALA A 59 -18.65 8.72 13.86
N SER A 60 -19.42 8.89 12.79
CA SER A 60 -20.78 8.33 12.68
C SER A 60 -20.84 6.81 12.71
N ARG A 61 -19.68 6.14 12.53
CA ARG A 61 -19.53 4.68 12.60
C ARG A 61 -18.84 4.21 13.88
N GLY A 62 -18.73 5.08 14.89
CA GLY A 62 -18.08 4.77 16.16
C GLY A 62 -16.56 4.72 16.10
N MET A 63 -15.96 5.15 14.98
CA MET A 63 -14.50 5.20 14.78
C MET A 63 -13.99 6.61 15.07
N GLY A 64 -13.77 6.92 16.34
CA GLY A 64 -13.22 8.20 16.77
C GLY A 64 -11.73 8.36 16.40
N GLY A 65 -11.17 9.51 16.79
CA GLY A 65 -9.78 9.86 16.46
C GLY A 65 -8.75 8.83 16.93
N ASP A 66 -8.99 8.17 18.07
CA ASP A 66 -8.08 7.13 18.60
C ASP A 66 -8.07 5.88 17.73
N VAL A 67 -9.24 5.46 17.26
CA VAL A 67 -9.36 4.35 16.30
C VAL A 67 -8.69 4.72 14.99
N CYS A 68 -8.93 5.93 14.47
CA CYS A 68 -8.29 6.40 13.26
C CYS A 68 -6.74 6.39 13.37
N ARG A 69 -6.20 6.80 14.51
CA ARG A 69 -4.75 6.75 14.77
C ARG A 69 -4.24 5.32 14.89
N ARG A 70 -4.90 4.50 15.69
CA ARG A 70 -4.49 3.10 15.94
C ARG A 70 -4.40 2.29 14.64
N TYR A 71 -5.37 2.45 13.75
CA TYR A 71 -5.45 1.69 12.49
C TYR A 71 -4.93 2.46 11.27
N CYS A 72 -4.32 3.63 11.49
CA CYS A 72 -3.78 4.49 10.43
C CYS A 72 -4.81 4.78 9.33
N LEU A 73 -6.11 4.94 9.70
CA LEU A 73 -7.15 5.26 8.75
C LEU A 73 -6.86 6.59 8.06
N GLY A 74 -7.30 6.74 6.81
CA GLY A 74 -6.91 7.87 5.98
C GLY A 74 -8.02 8.44 5.12
N PHE A 75 -7.67 9.48 4.38
CA PHE A 75 -8.51 10.08 3.36
C PHE A 75 -7.71 10.40 2.11
N ALA A 76 -8.21 9.98 0.95
CA ALA A 76 -7.65 10.28 -0.36
C ALA A 76 -8.40 11.49 -0.96
N PRO A 77 -7.80 12.70 -0.95
CA PRO A 77 -8.48 13.92 -1.41
C PRO A 77 -8.62 13.97 -2.94
N GLY A 78 -7.77 13.24 -3.67
CA GLY A 78 -7.69 13.29 -5.13
C GLY A 78 -6.96 14.54 -5.65
N ARG A 79 -7.28 14.95 -6.89
CA ARG A 79 -6.66 16.09 -7.58
C ARG A 79 -5.15 15.96 -7.74
N ASN A 80 -4.64 14.73 -7.87
CA ASN A 80 -3.22 14.39 -7.98
C ASN A 80 -2.38 14.83 -6.76
N ALA A 81 -3.02 15.01 -5.60
CA ALA A 81 -2.34 15.44 -4.39
C ALA A 81 -1.34 14.38 -3.91
N LEU A 82 -1.70 13.09 -3.99
CA LEU A 82 -0.79 12.01 -3.65
C LEU A 82 0.35 11.91 -4.65
N VAL A 83 0.07 11.92 -5.96
CA VAL A 83 1.10 11.86 -7.01
C VAL A 83 2.11 12.99 -6.83
N SER A 84 1.64 14.22 -6.56
CA SER A 84 2.51 15.37 -6.30
C SER A 84 3.37 15.17 -5.05
N HIS A 85 2.78 14.67 -3.96
CA HIS A 85 3.48 14.40 -2.71
C HIS A 85 4.57 13.34 -2.89
N LEU A 86 4.24 12.21 -3.51
CA LEU A 86 5.19 11.12 -3.74
C LEU A 86 6.32 11.53 -4.70
N SER A 87 6.02 12.34 -5.71
CA SER A 87 7.05 12.89 -6.60
C SER A 87 8.04 13.79 -5.84
N GLN A 88 7.56 14.61 -4.92
CA GLN A 88 8.42 15.44 -4.05
C GLN A 88 9.24 14.59 -3.07
N ALA A 89 8.70 13.46 -2.62
CA ALA A 89 9.39 12.47 -1.79
C ALA A 89 10.41 11.60 -2.57
N GLY A 90 10.55 11.82 -3.88
CA GLY A 90 11.56 11.14 -4.72
C GLY A 90 11.13 9.76 -5.22
N PHE A 91 9.84 9.47 -5.27
CA PHE A 91 9.31 8.27 -5.92
C PHE A 91 9.09 8.52 -7.42
N THR A 92 9.41 7.52 -8.21
CA THR A 92 9.26 7.58 -9.67
C THR A 92 7.81 7.29 -10.09
N PRO A 93 7.39 7.75 -11.29
CA PRO A 93 6.10 7.39 -11.87
C PRO A 93 5.84 5.88 -11.92
N GLN A 94 6.88 5.09 -12.27
CA GLN A 94 6.76 3.65 -12.38
C GLN A 94 6.54 2.99 -11.01
N GLU A 95 7.24 3.43 -9.95
CA GLU A 95 7.02 2.94 -8.58
C GLU A 95 5.58 3.19 -8.11
N MET A 96 5.01 4.37 -8.42
CA MET A 96 3.62 4.69 -8.06
C MET A 96 2.59 3.81 -8.80
N ILE A 97 2.87 3.46 -10.06
CA ILE A 97 2.05 2.52 -10.84
C ILE A 97 2.20 1.10 -10.29
N ASP A 98 3.43 0.65 -10.03
CA ASP A 98 3.74 -0.69 -9.50
C ASP A 98 3.13 -0.91 -8.11
N ALA A 99 3.08 0.13 -7.26
CA ALA A 99 2.37 0.13 -5.99
C ALA A 99 0.85 0.26 -6.13
N ASN A 100 0.35 0.50 -7.34
CA ASN A 100 -1.06 0.66 -7.67
C ASN A 100 -1.75 1.80 -6.88
N VAL A 101 -1.01 2.87 -6.60
CA VAL A 101 -1.55 4.10 -5.97
C VAL A 101 -1.78 5.22 -7.00
N ALA A 102 -1.21 5.08 -8.19
CA ALA A 102 -1.43 5.96 -9.32
C ALA A 102 -1.79 5.17 -10.59
N VAL A 103 -2.41 5.85 -11.54
CA VAL A 103 -2.77 5.32 -12.86
C VAL A 103 -2.21 6.22 -13.95
N SER A 104 -1.74 5.61 -15.05
CA SER A 104 -1.31 6.36 -16.24
C SER A 104 -2.52 6.90 -17.01
N ARG A 105 -2.45 8.16 -17.40
CA ARG A 105 -3.43 8.84 -18.26
C ARG A 105 -2.94 9.02 -19.69
N GLY A 106 -1.82 8.40 -20.02
CA GLY A 106 -1.13 8.60 -21.31
C GLY A 106 -0.21 9.83 -21.31
N ARG A 107 0.66 9.93 -22.32
CA ARG A 107 1.65 11.02 -22.48
C ARG A 107 2.49 11.32 -21.23
N GLY A 108 2.79 10.28 -20.43
CA GLY A 108 3.57 10.43 -19.19
C GLY A 108 2.83 11.06 -18.00
N GLN A 109 1.54 11.35 -18.15
CA GLN A 109 0.74 11.90 -17.05
C GLN A 109 0.25 10.82 -16.12
N LEU A 110 0.29 11.09 -14.80
CA LEU A 110 -0.28 10.26 -13.75
C LEU A 110 -1.52 10.91 -13.14
N ALA A 111 -2.39 10.07 -12.61
CA ALA A 111 -3.48 10.50 -11.74
C ALA A 111 -3.54 9.62 -10.50
N ASP A 112 -4.00 10.21 -9.39
CA ASP A 112 -4.31 9.45 -8.18
C ASP A 112 -5.30 8.34 -8.51
N ARG A 113 -5.01 7.12 -8.07
CA ARG A 113 -5.93 5.99 -8.23
C ARG A 113 -7.14 6.11 -7.31
N PHE A 114 -6.91 6.62 -6.10
CA PHE A 114 -7.93 6.84 -5.09
C PHE A 114 -8.24 8.33 -4.98
N TYR A 115 -9.50 8.68 -5.00
CA TYR A 115 -9.97 10.06 -4.86
C TYR A 115 -11.33 10.09 -4.18
N ASP A 116 -11.56 11.10 -3.35
CA ASP A 116 -12.76 11.29 -2.52
C ASP A 116 -13.18 10.00 -1.79
N ARG A 117 -12.18 9.34 -1.16
CA ARG A 117 -12.36 8.05 -0.47
C ARG A 117 -11.80 8.09 0.93
N VAL A 118 -12.55 7.53 1.88
CA VAL A 118 -11.96 7.08 3.14
C VAL A 118 -11.11 5.85 2.87
N MET A 119 -9.92 5.79 3.50
CA MET A 119 -8.88 4.82 3.18
C MET A 119 -8.58 3.92 4.37
N PHE A 120 -8.45 2.65 4.08
CA PHE A 120 -8.12 1.58 5.00
C PHE A 120 -6.80 0.95 4.55
N PRO A 121 -5.69 1.18 5.25
CA PRO A 121 -4.42 0.54 4.90
C PRO A 121 -4.49 -0.95 5.20
N ILE A 122 -3.85 -1.75 4.35
CA ILE A 122 -3.72 -3.20 4.49
C ILE A 122 -2.27 -3.49 4.82
N PHE A 123 -2.04 -4.25 5.90
CA PHE A 123 -0.71 -4.59 6.38
C PHE A 123 -0.43 -6.08 6.19
N ASP A 124 0.84 -6.43 6.00
CA ASP A 124 1.31 -7.81 6.08
C ASP A 124 1.49 -8.26 7.54
N GLU A 125 1.89 -9.52 7.73
CA GLU A 125 2.12 -10.11 9.05
C GLU A 125 3.25 -9.44 9.84
N GLN A 126 4.16 -8.77 9.15
CA GLN A 126 5.28 -8.03 9.71
C GLN A 126 4.92 -6.59 10.07
N GLY A 127 3.73 -6.13 9.67
CA GLY A 127 3.25 -4.76 9.92
C GLY A 127 3.66 -3.76 8.85
N HIS A 128 4.17 -4.20 7.70
CA HIS A 128 4.40 -3.30 6.57
C HIS A 128 3.08 -3.00 5.85
N ASN A 129 2.85 -1.75 5.51
CA ASN A 129 1.73 -1.40 4.64
C ASN A 129 2.01 -1.90 3.22
N ILE A 130 1.08 -2.68 2.65
CA ILE A 130 1.24 -3.35 1.35
C ILE A 130 0.15 -2.99 0.34
N ALA A 131 -0.97 -2.43 0.80
CA ALA A 131 -2.12 -2.12 -0.04
C ALA A 131 -3.11 -1.19 0.67
N PHE A 132 -4.17 -0.83 -0.04
CA PHE A 132 -5.23 0.02 0.45
C PHE A 132 -6.60 -0.46 -0.02
N GLY A 133 -7.58 -0.38 0.87
CA GLY A 133 -9.00 -0.36 0.53
C GLY A 133 -9.52 1.07 0.60
N GLY A 134 -10.40 1.45 -0.31
CA GLY A 134 -11.00 2.78 -0.34
C GLY A 134 -12.51 2.73 -0.53
N ARG A 135 -13.29 3.41 0.33
CA ARG A 135 -14.72 3.60 0.16
C ARG A 135 -15.00 5.04 -0.27
N ILE A 136 -15.75 5.21 -1.35
CA ILE A 136 -16.08 6.56 -1.83
C ILE A 136 -16.99 7.30 -0.84
N MET A 137 -16.78 8.62 -0.71
CA MET A 137 -17.57 9.46 0.19
C MET A 137 -18.91 9.85 -0.38
N GLY A 138 -19.00 10.06 -1.70
CA GLY A 138 -20.22 10.40 -2.42
C GLY A 138 -20.84 9.21 -3.15
N ASP A 139 -21.68 9.51 -4.17
CA ASP A 139 -22.43 8.54 -4.97
C ASP A 139 -21.65 7.94 -6.15
N GLY A 140 -20.34 8.17 -6.19
CA GLY A 140 -19.48 7.67 -7.27
C GLY A 140 -19.31 6.15 -7.25
N GLN A 141 -18.91 5.61 -8.39
CA GLN A 141 -18.64 4.18 -8.57
C GLN A 141 -17.15 3.93 -8.84
N PRO A 142 -16.62 2.76 -8.45
CA PRO A 142 -17.23 1.76 -7.59
C PRO A 142 -17.30 2.24 -6.12
N LYS A 143 -18.31 1.78 -5.36
CA LYS A 143 -18.47 2.11 -3.94
C LYS A 143 -17.23 1.73 -3.13
N TYR A 144 -16.67 0.55 -3.39
CA TYR A 144 -15.41 0.08 -2.81
C TYR A 144 -14.38 -0.17 -3.90
N LEU A 145 -13.17 0.29 -3.68
CA LEU A 145 -12.02 0.10 -4.56
C LEU A 145 -10.83 -0.36 -3.74
N ASN A 146 -10.23 -1.48 -4.13
CA ASN A 146 -9.02 -2.00 -3.49
C ASN A 146 -7.83 -1.90 -4.43
N THR A 147 -6.63 -1.89 -3.86
CA THR A 147 -5.38 -2.11 -4.58
C THR A 147 -5.48 -3.42 -5.38
N ALA A 148 -5.02 -3.43 -6.62
CA ALA A 148 -4.87 -4.64 -7.41
C ALA A 148 -3.67 -5.47 -6.90
N GLU A 149 -3.44 -6.66 -7.47
CA GLU A 149 -2.24 -7.46 -7.20
C GLU A 149 -0.98 -6.65 -7.51
N THR A 150 0.01 -6.69 -6.61
CA THR A 150 1.31 -6.04 -6.76
C THR A 150 2.43 -7.02 -6.39
N SER A 151 3.68 -6.59 -6.51
CA SER A 151 4.83 -7.41 -6.07
C SER A 151 4.87 -7.68 -4.55
N VAL A 152 4.13 -6.90 -3.75
CA VAL A 152 4.07 -7.01 -2.29
C VAL A 152 2.70 -7.42 -1.76
N PHE A 153 1.63 -7.33 -2.57
CA PHE A 153 0.26 -7.61 -2.15
C PHE A 153 -0.41 -8.67 -3.04
N HIS A 154 -0.86 -9.75 -2.40
CA HIS A 154 -1.64 -10.82 -3.03
C HIS A 154 -2.91 -11.07 -2.22
N LYS A 155 -4.07 -10.72 -2.79
CA LYS A 155 -5.39 -10.80 -2.12
C LYS A 155 -5.67 -12.15 -1.46
N LYS A 156 -5.24 -13.24 -2.10
CA LYS A 156 -5.45 -14.62 -1.59
C LYS A 156 -4.55 -14.98 -0.39
N ARG A 157 -3.49 -14.21 -0.14
CA ARG A 157 -2.49 -14.50 0.91
C ARG A 157 -2.53 -13.54 2.08
N ASN A 158 -3.29 -12.43 1.96
CA ASN A 158 -3.31 -11.38 2.96
C ASN A 158 -4.71 -11.24 3.54
N LEU A 159 -4.85 -11.53 4.82
CA LEU A 159 -6.07 -11.32 5.59
C LEU A 159 -6.04 -9.91 6.19
N TYR A 160 -7.08 -9.13 5.93
CA TYR A 160 -7.18 -7.77 6.50
C TYR A 160 -7.20 -7.81 8.03
N GLY A 161 -6.32 -7.02 8.66
CA GLY A 161 -6.26 -6.91 10.12
C GLY A 161 -5.53 -8.07 10.81
N PHE A 162 -4.96 -9.02 10.08
CA PHE A 162 -4.27 -10.17 10.68
C PHE A 162 -3.07 -9.76 11.55
N ASN A 163 -2.33 -8.72 11.15
CA ASN A 163 -1.22 -8.16 11.93
C ASN A 163 -1.63 -7.71 13.35
N TRP A 164 -2.87 -7.26 13.52
CA TRP A 164 -3.40 -6.89 14.85
C TRP A 164 -4.05 -8.07 15.59
N ALA A 165 -4.62 -9.02 14.84
CA ALA A 165 -5.34 -10.15 15.41
C ALA A 165 -4.41 -11.29 15.89
N LYS A 166 -3.23 -11.47 15.27
CA LYS A 166 -2.34 -12.60 15.54
C LYS A 166 -1.93 -12.74 17.01
N GLU A 167 -1.68 -11.62 17.70
CA GLU A 167 -1.29 -11.65 19.12
C GLU A 167 -2.42 -12.18 20.01
N PHE A 168 -3.67 -11.84 19.70
CA PHE A 168 -4.84 -12.35 20.41
C PHE A 168 -5.13 -13.81 20.08
N ILE A 169 -4.89 -14.23 18.84
CA ILE A 169 -5.06 -15.63 18.42
C ILE A 169 -4.07 -16.51 19.14
N VAL A 170 -2.78 -16.17 19.15
CA VAL A 170 -1.72 -16.92 19.85
C VAL A 170 -1.96 -16.97 21.35
N ALA A 171 -2.47 -15.90 21.97
CA ALA A 171 -2.74 -15.85 23.40
C ALA A 171 -3.94 -16.73 23.83
N GLN A 172 -4.82 -17.11 22.91
CA GLN A 172 -5.97 -18.01 23.20
C GLN A 172 -5.64 -19.48 23.01
N ASP A 173 -4.58 -19.82 22.29
CA ASP A 173 -4.12 -21.21 22.05
C ASP A 173 -3.14 -21.71 23.13
N THR A 174 -2.89 -20.94 24.20
CA THR A 174 -2.09 -21.29 25.38
C THR A 174 -2.95 -21.37 26.61
#